data_d0d4755a7843cb5ebfde30c87175b4ea
#
_entry.id   d0d4755a7843cb5ebfde30c87175b4ea
#
_cell.length_a   1.000
_cell.length_b   1.000
_cell.length_c   1.000
_cell.angle_alpha   90.00
_cell.angle_beta   90.00
_cell.angle_gamma   90.00
#
_symmetry.space_group_name_H-M   'P 1'
#
loop_
_entity.id
_entity.type
_entity.pdbx_description
1 polymer ?
#
loop_
_entity_poly.entity_id
_entity_poly.type
_entity_poly.pdbx_seq_one_letter_code
_entity_poly.pdbx_strand_id
1 'polypeptide(L)'
;QANPVAVNNREVFESIKELRAAAILYENKRENFLCKHCNIMYKGLGVEGYVDVQKVKRCRVTEDLEFWKGRRVWVGFDLSQTDDNTSVAMVTEADGVIHAKVWGILPKERLEVKSKRENVDYKKLIAEGACFAEGEEVIDYDFVERWILGMAERFGVEVVQVGYDRYNAISTVQKLEANGMECVEVKQHSSVLHPPTKLLREAILKREFAYDENRLLEINFQNARCTEDTNLNKYVNKKRSAGKVDMVISIIIALYLMQADMLSNTELSW
;
A
#
# COMPACT_ATOMS: atom_id res chain seq x y z
N GLN A 1 29.41 -6.88 21.79
CA GLN A 1 28.89 -8.27 21.80
C GLN A 1 27.37 -8.23 22.03
N ALA A 2 26.59 -8.82 21.13
CA ALA A 2 25.12 -8.78 21.21
C ALA A 2 24.55 -9.70 22.31
N ASN A 3 25.30 -10.75 22.73
CA ASN A 3 24.87 -11.74 23.72
C ASN A 3 26.00 -12.08 24.67
N PRO A 4 26.30 -11.25 25.67
CA PRO A 4 27.41 -11.50 26.58
C PRO A 4 27.22 -12.77 27.44
N VAL A 5 25.97 -13.15 27.75
CA VAL A 5 25.66 -14.36 28.52
C VAL A 5 26.04 -15.63 27.77
N ALA A 6 25.93 -15.66 26.44
CA ALA A 6 26.28 -16.82 25.62
C ALA A 6 27.79 -17.14 25.64
N VAL A 7 28.64 -16.17 26.00
CA VAL A 7 30.10 -16.38 26.07
C VAL A 7 30.46 -17.32 27.26
N ASN A 8 29.71 -17.23 28.34
CA ASN A 8 29.99 -17.97 29.59
C ASN A 8 28.95 -19.07 29.88
N ASN A 9 27.96 -19.25 29.05
CA ASN A 9 26.93 -20.28 29.23
C ASN A 9 26.76 -21.10 27.94
N ARG A 10 27.21 -22.34 27.97
CA ARG A 10 27.22 -23.26 26.83
C ARG A 10 25.81 -23.60 26.34
N GLU A 11 24.83 -23.74 27.22
CA GLU A 11 23.45 -24.05 26.84
C GLU A 11 22.83 -22.88 26.06
N VAL A 12 23.04 -21.64 26.52
CA VAL A 12 22.61 -20.43 25.84
C VAL A 12 23.29 -20.32 24.48
N PHE A 13 24.56 -20.65 24.38
CA PHE A 13 25.31 -20.63 23.12
C PHE A 13 24.77 -21.64 22.11
N GLU A 14 24.50 -22.88 22.51
CA GLU A 14 23.94 -23.92 21.64
C GLU A 14 22.51 -23.56 21.21
N SER A 15 21.67 -23.06 22.10
CA SER A 15 20.33 -22.56 21.75
C SER A 15 20.38 -21.45 20.70
N ILE A 16 21.31 -20.49 20.81
CA ILE A 16 21.48 -19.43 19.82
C ILE A 16 21.93 -20.00 18.46
N LYS A 17 22.78 -21.03 18.44
CA LYS A 17 23.17 -21.74 17.21
C LYS A 17 21.98 -22.39 16.50
N GLU A 18 21.11 -23.07 17.26
CA GLU A 18 19.89 -23.68 16.72
C GLU A 18 18.95 -22.64 16.15
N LEU A 19 18.74 -21.54 16.87
CA LEU A 19 17.92 -20.43 16.39
C LEU A 19 18.52 -19.78 15.13
N ARG A 20 19.85 -19.68 15.03
CA ARG A 20 20.55 -19.22 13.83
C ARG A 20 20.34 -20.17 12.65
N ALA A 21 20.49 -21.48 12.86
CA ALA A 21 20.25 -22.47 11.82
C ALA A 21 18.80 -22.40 11.30
N ALA A 22 17.84 -22.29 12.21
CA ALA A 22 16.44 -22.10 11.86
C ALA A 22 16.20 -20.78 11.09
N ALA A 23 16.87 -19.69 11.44
CA ALA A 23 16.76 -18.40 10.76
C ALA A 23 17.40 -18.39 9.35
N ILE A 24 18.37 -19.27 9.11
CA ILE A 24 18.96 -19.47 7.76
C ILE A 24 17.99 -20.24 6.87
N LEU A 25 17.39 -21.32 7.40
CA LEU A 25 16.48 -22.20 6.66
C LEU A 25 15.09 -21.58 6.45
N TYR A 26 14.58 -20.85 7.43
CA TYR A 26 13.22 -20.31 7.44
C TYR A 26 13.25 -18.80 7.47
N GLU A 27 12.84 -18.16 6.39
CA GLU A 27 12.80 -16.71 6.25
C GLU A 27 11.97 -16.04 7.37
N ASN A 28 10.90 -16.69 7.77
CA ASN A 28 10.00 -16.25 8.83
C ASN A 28 10.62 -16.18 10.24
N LYS A 29 11.74 -16.84 10.48
CA LYS A 29 12.47 -16.79 11.74
C LYS A 29 13.63 -15.79 11.74
N ARG A 30 13.97 -15.26 10.56
CA ARG A 30 15.16 -14.43 10.35
C ARG A 30 15.09 -13.09 11.09
N GLU A 31 13.97 -12.38 10.99
CA GLU A 31 13.78 -11.08 11.63
C GLU A 31 13.93 -11.20 13.16
N ASN A 32 13.24 -12.17 13.74
CA ASN A 32 13.29 -12.41 15.20
C ASN A 32 14.72 -12.72 15.66
N PHE A 33 15.45 -13.56 14.93
CA PHE A 33 16.83 -13.89 15.23
C PHE A 33 17.76 -12.67 15.14
N LEU A 34 17.67 -11.90 14.04
CA LEU A 34 18.50 -10.72 13.81
C LEU A 34 18.23 -9.62 14.83
N CYS A 35 16.97 -9.37 15.15
CA CYS A 35 16.60 -8.35 16.14
C CYS A 35 17.00 -8.75 17.56
N LYS A 36 16.67 -9.98 18.01
CA LYS A 36 16.86 -10.39 19.40
C LYS A 36 18.27 -10.86 19.72
N HIS A 37 18.95 -11.51 18.78
CA HIS A 37 20.25 -12.13 19.05
C HIS A 37 21.43 -11.42 18.39
N CYS A 38 21.19 -10.63 17.34
CA CYS A 38 22.24 -9.86 16.67
C CYS A 38 22.15 -8.36 16.92
N ASN A 39 21.09 -7.89 17.57
CA ASN A 39 20.81 -6.48 17.81
C ASN A 39 20.82 -5.65 16.49
N ILE A 40 20.40 -6.29 15.42
CA ILE A 40 20.30 -5.68 14.10
C ILE A 40 18.85 -5.26 13.88
N MET A 41 18.61 -3.99 13.55
CA MET A 41 17.30 -3.54 13.13
C MET A 41 17.01 -4.14 11.75
N TYR A 42 16.25 -5.23 11.73
CA TYR A 42 15.88 -5.92 10.51
C TYR A 42 14.62 -5.32 9.94
N LYS A 43 14.74 -4.72 8.76
CA LYS A 43 13.61 -4.18 7.98
C LYS A 43 13.23 -5.12 6.83
N GLY A 44 13.59 -6.36 6.93
CA GLY A 44 13.27 -7.37 5.94
C GLY A 44 11.87 -7.95 6.12
N LEU A 45 11.55 -8.92 5.29
CA LEU A 45 10.32 -9.68 5.40
C LEU A 45 10.41 -10.65 6.59
N GLY A 46 9.84 -10.26 7.73
CA GLY A 46 9.45 -11.24 8.73
C GLY A 46 8.34 -12.14 8.18
N VAL A 47 7.86 -13.08 8.99
CA VAL A 47 6.70 -13.95 8.68
C VAL A 47 5.49 -13.17 8.18
N GLU A 48 5.39 -11.93 8.60
CA GLU A 48 4.25 -11.04 8.39
C GLU A 48 4.50 -9.99 7.29
N GLY A 49 5.70 -9.91 6.71
CA GLY A 49 6.03 -8.97 5.62
C GLY A 49 5.20 -9.27 4.37
N TYR A 50 4.65 -8.21 3.76
CA TYR A 50 3.82 -8.37 2.57
C TYR A 50 4.64 -8.74 1.34
N VAL A 51 5.61 -7.91 0.99
CA VAL A 51 6.50 -8.12 -0.15
C VAL A 51 7.85 -7.43 0.07
N ASP A 52 8.91 -7.98 -0.49
CA ASP A 52 10.23 -7.35 -0.44
C ASP A 52 10.25 -6.06 -1.26
N VAL A 53 10.58 -4.94 -0.61
CA VAL A 53 10.65 -3.63 -1.24
C VAL A 53 11.63 -3.58 -2.43
N GLN A 54 12.68 -4.42 -2.43
CA GLN A 54 13.59 -4.50 -3.58
C GLN A 54 12.90 -5.11 -4.81
N LYS A 55 11.95 -6.03 -4.61
CA LYS A 55 11.12 -6.56 -5.71
C LYS A 55 10.15 -5.50 -6.22
N VAL A 56 9.55 -4.70 -5.31
CA VAL A 56 8.72 -3.55 -5.70
C VAL A 56 9.50 -2.56 -6.54
N LYS A 57 10.71 -2.16 -6.10
CA LYS A 57 11.57 -1.22 -6.84
C LYS A 57 11.94 -1.67 -8.25
N ARG A 58 11.95 -2.97 -8.51
CA ARG A 58 12.18 -3.51 -9.87
C ARG A 58 10.98 -3.34 -10.80
N CYS A 59 9.85 -2.94 -10.27
CA CYS A 59 8.61 -2.63 -10.98
C CYS A 59 8.46 -1.14 -11.31
N ARG A 60 9.47 -0.30 -11.02
CA ARG A 60 9.46 1.11 -11.39
C ARG A 60 9.51 1.27 -12.90
N VAL A 61 8.70 2.20 -13.37
CA VAL A 61 8.66 2.64 -14.76
C VAL A 61 8.67 4.17 -14.80
N THR A 62 8.83 4.73 -15.97
CA THR A 62 8.55 6.14 -16.24
C THR A 62 7.48 6.16 -17.30
N GLU A 63 6.27 6.54 -16.92
CA GLU A 63 5.13 6.64 -17.81
C GLU A 63 4.77 8.09 -18.01
N ASP A 64 4.66 8.50 -19.26
CA ASP A 64 4.14 9.80 -19.63
C ASP A 64 2.60 9.84 -19.57
N LEU A 65 2.05 11.02 -19.75
CA LEU A 65 0.60 11.21 -19.77
C LEU A 65 -0.05 10.49 -20.96
N GLU A 66 0.68 10.31 -22.06
CA GLU A 66 0.17 9.64 -23.26
C GLU A 66 -0.14 8.17 -23.01
N PHE A 67 0.64 7.51 -22.13
CA PHE A 67 0.35 6.14 -21.70
C PHE A 67 -1.06 6.03 -21.09
N TRP A 68 -1.47 7.00 -20.26
CA TRP A 68 -2.74 6.95 -19.52
C TRP A 68 -3.95 7.33 -20.38
N LYS A 69 -3.75 8.11 -21.43
CA LYS A 69 -4.81 8.69 -22.25
C LYS A 69 -5.73 7.64 -22.88
N GLY A 70 -7.03 7.82 -22.69
CA GLY A 70 -8.06 6.90 -23.18
C GLY A 70 -8.16 5.58 -22.42
N ARG A 71 -7.37 5.35 -21.37
CA ARG A 71 -7.45 4.12 -20.59
C ARG A 71 -8.59 4.15 -19.59
N ARG A 72 -9.22 3.01 -19.41
CA ARG A 72 -10.12 2.76 -18.30
C ARG A 72 -9.33 2.56 -17.02
N VAL A 73 -9.70 3.27 -15.96
CA VAL A 73 -9.04 3.16 -14.64
C VAL A 73 -10.05 2.92 -13.54
N TRP A 74 -9.64 2.16 -12.55
CA TRP A 74 -10.35 1.97 -11.30
C TRP A 74 -9.61 2.76 -10.23
N VAL A 75 -10.36 3.55 -9.46
CA VAL A 75 -9.79 4.41 -8.42
C VAL A 75 -10.08 3.81 -7.05
N GLY A 76 -9.10 3.81 -6.17
CA GLY A 76 -9.27 3.44 -4.77
C GLY A 76 -8.80 4.58 -3.89
N PHE A 77 -9.55 4.90 -2.84
CA PHE A 77 -9.10 5.87 -1.86
C PHE A 77 -9.33 5.40 -0.42
N ASP A 78 -8.50 5.92 0.47
CA ASP A 78 -8.49 5.62 1.88
C ASP A 78 -8.37 6.93 2.66
N LEU A 79 -9.45 7.33 3.33
CA LEU A 79 -9.53 8.59 4.06
C LEU A 79 -9.10 8.45 5.51
N SER A 80 -8.31 9.41 5.95
CA SER A 80 -7.94 9.63 7.33
C SER A 80 -8.29 11.04 7.76
N GLN A 81 -8.47 11.29 9.06
CA GLN A 81 -8.71 12.64 9.57
C GLN A 81 -7.41 13.37 9.93
N THR A 82 -6.56 12.75 10.73
CA THR A 82 -5.40 13.44 11.32
C THR A 82 -4.11 12.63 11.32
N ASP A 83 -4.15 11.39 11.78
CA ASP A 83 -2.95 10.63 12.10
C ASP A 83 -2.46 9.72 10.98
N ASP A 84 -3.35 9.11 10.24
CA ASP A 84 -3.02 8.35 9.04
C ASP A 84 -2.91 9.28 7.82
N ASN A 85 -2.30 8.82 6.77
CA ASN A 85 -2.28 9.55 5.51
C ASN A 85 -3.57 9.23 4.77
N THR A 86 -4.18 10.22 4.16
CA THR A 86 -5.15 9.97 3.11
C THR A 86 -4.40 9.58 1.85
N SER A 87 -4.92 8.65 1.10
CA SER A 87 -4.32 8.26 -0.17
C SER A 87 -5.37 8.00 -1.24
N VAL A 88 -4.98 8.27 -2.48
CA VAL A 88 -5.77 8.01 -3.69
C VAL A 88 -4.88 7.28 -4.67
N ALA A 89 -5.38 6.18 -5.22
CA ALA A 89 -4.70 5.41 -6.26
C ALA A 89 -5.61 5.23 -7.47
N MET A 90 -5.04 5.22 -8.65
CA MET A 90 -5.70 4.72 -9.85
C MET A 90 -4.90 3.56 -10.42
N VAL A 91 -5.59 2.55 -10.93
CA VAL A 91 -4.98 1.38 -11.58
C VAL A 91 -5.61 1.12 -12.93
N THR A 92 -4.84 0.55 -13.84
CA THR A 92 -5.28 0.01 -15.12
C THR A 92 -4.50 -1.26 -15.42
N GLU A 93 -4.99 -2.08 -16.34
CA GLU A 93 -4.24 -3.22 -16.86
C GLU A 93 -3.96 -2.98 -18.34
N ALA A 94 -2.73 -3.23 -18.75
CA ALA A 94 -2.29 -3.15 -20.13
C ALA A 94 -1.29 -4.27 -20.42
N ASP A 95 -1.59 -5.07 -21.44
CA ASP A 95 -0.72 -6.16 -21.91
C ASP A 95 -0.29 -7.15 -20.79
N GLY A 96 -1.20 -7.44 -19.86
CA GLY A 96 -0.95 -8.33 -18.71
C GLY A 96 -0.19 -7.68 -17.57
N VAL A 97 0.08 -6.37 -17.63
CA VAL A 97 0.77 -5.61 -16.58
C VAL A 97 -0.22 -4.66 -15.89
N ILE A 98 -0.23 -4.69 -14.59
CA ILE A 98 -1.00 -3.75 -13.75
C ILE A 98 -0.18 -2.48 -13.57
N HIS A 99 -0.71 -1.36 -14.02
CA HIS A 99 -0.10 -0.04 -13.85
C HIS A 99 -0.83 0.75 -12.77
N ALA A 100 -0.07 1.41 -11.90
CA ALA A 100 -0.62 2.17 -10.79
C ALA A 100 0.02 3.56 -10.67
N LYS A 101 -0.82 4.58 -10.45
CA LYS A 101 -0.41 5.88 -9.89
C LYS A 101 -1.07 6.08 -8.54
N VAL A 102 -0.32 6.60 -7.59
CA VAL A 102 -0.82 6.79 -6.23
C VAL A 102 -0.26 8.04 -5.59
N TRP A 103 -1.09 8.72 -4.83
CA TRP A 103 -0.76 9.97 -4.14
C TRP A 103 -1.14 9.88 -2.67
N GLY A 104 -0.24 10.34 -1.81
CA GLY A 104 -0.51 10.59 -0.41
C GLY A 104 -0.97 12.03 -0.20
N ILE A 105 -1.84 12.26 0.79
CA ILE A 105 -2.32 13.60 1.17
C ILE A 105 -2.20 13.72 2.67
N LEU A 106 -1.59 14.81 3.15
CA LEU A 106 -1.30 15.05 4.56
C LEU A 106 -1.70 16.47 4.95
N PRO A 107 -2.09 16.70 6.23
CA PRO A 107 -2.31 18.05 6.74
C PRO A 107 -1.00 18.84 6.83
N LYS A 108 -1.01 20.10 6.46
CA LYS A 108 0.17 20.97 6.40
C LYS A 108 0.86 21.12 7.76
N GLU A 109 0.11 21.37 8.81
CA GLU A 109 0.66 21.62 10.15
C GLU A 109 1.19 20.36 10.84
N ARG A 110 0.80 19.17 10.34
CA ARG A 110 1.26 17.88 10.87
C ARG A 110 2.59 17.40 10.26
N LEU A 111 3.09 18.04 9.19
CA LEU A 111 4.25 17.56 8.44
C LEU A 111 5.49 17.37 9.30
N GLU A 112 5.84 18.31 10.16
CA GLU A 112 7.06 18.23 10.97
C GLU A 112 6.94 17.15 12.07
N VAL A 113 5.78 17.09 12.71
CA VAL A 113 5.52 16.10 13.76
C VAL A 113 5.52 14.70 13.16
N LYS A 114 4.85 14.53 12.01
CA LYS A 114 4.82 13.23 11.28
C LYS A 114 6.21 12.85 10.78
N SER A 115 6.96 13.79 10.21
CA SER A 115 8.33 13.54 9.73
C SER A 115 9.24 13.01 10.83
N LYS A 116 9.18 13.58 12.02
CA LYS A 116 9.94 13.12 13.19
C LYS A 116 9.46 11.76 13.71
N ARG A 117 8.14 11.59 13.85
CA ARG A 117 7.52 10.35 14.38
C ARG A 117 7.76 9.16 13.49
N GLU A 118 7.64 9.35 12.18
CA GLU A 118 7.70 8.29 11.18
C GLU A 118 9.09 8.13 10.56
N ASN A 119 10.01 9.03 10.90
CA ASN A 119 11.36 9.12 10.32
C ASN A 119 11.32 9.21 8.78
N VAL A 120 10.43 10.05 8.27
CA VAL A 120 10.19 10.29 6.84
C VAL A 120 10.29 11.78 6.55
N ASP A 121 11.09 12.17 5.57
CA ASP A 121 11.19 13.56 5.13
C ASP A 121 10.02 13.88 4.18
N TYR A 122 8.87 14.22 4.74
CA TYR A 122 7.69 14.56 3.97
C TYR A 122 7.86 15.82 3.12
N LYS A 123 8.66 16.82 3.56
CA LYS A 123 8.94 18.02 2.75
C LYS A 123 9.63 17.65 1.44
N LYS A 124 10.60 16.72 1.51
CA LYS A 124 11.28 16.20 0.34
C LYS A 124 10.32 15.41 -0.55
N LEU A 125 9.48 14.53 0.02
CA LEU A 125 8.51 13.73 -0.73
C LEU A 125 7.46 14.59 -1.44
N ILE A 126 7.05 15.71 -0.84
CA ILE A 126 6.16 16.69 -1.49
C ILE A 126 6.86 17.34 -2.69
N ALA A 127 8.12 17.73 -2.53
CA ALA A 127 8.90 18.31 -3.63
C ALA A 127 9.14 17.31 -4.79
N GLU A 128 9.20 16.02 -4.48
CA GLU A 128 9.30 14.92 -5.45
C GLU A 128 7.93 14.53 -6.08
N GLY A 129 6.81 15.15 -5.65
CA GLY A 129 5.46 14.85 -6.15
C GLY A 129 4.88 13.52 -5.62
N ALA A 130 5.49 12.91 -4.62
CA ALA A 130 5.03 11.66 -4.02
C ALA A 130 3.78 11.83 -3.13
N CYS A 131 3.54 13.03 -2.63
CA CYS A 131 2.38 13.38 -1.81
C CYS A 131 2.10 14.88 -1.85
N PHE A 132 0.92 15.25 -1.33
CA PHE A 132 0.45 16.63 -1.20
C PHE A 132 0.29 17.00 0.26
N ALA A 133 0.48 18.29 0.56
CA ALA A 133 0.13 18.87 1.83
C ALA A 133 -1.12 19.73 1.68
N GLU A 134 -2.27 19.23 2.15
CA GLU A 134 -3.56 19.88 1.99
C GLU A 134 -4.39 19.83 3.27
N GLY A 135 -5.05 20.97 3.57
CA GLY A 135 -5.66 21.22 4.87
C GLY A 135 -4.62 21.71 5.90
N GLU A 136 -5.07 22.18 7.02
CA GLU A 136 -4.21 22.70 8.10
C GLU A 136 -3.90 21.59 9.12
N GLU A 137 -4.68 21.46 10.20
CA GLU A 137 -4.53 20.39 11.19
C GLU A 137 -5.18 19.07 10.76
N VAL A 138 -6.21 19.15 9.91
CA VAL A 138 -6.95 18.03 9.35
C VAL A 138 -6.87 18.05 7.83
N ILE A 139 -7.06 16.90 7.21
CA ILE A 139 -7.04 16.77 5.74
C ILE A 139 -8.22 17.52 5.13
N ASP A 140 -7.94 18.27 4.06
CA ASP A 140 -8.97 18.91 3.22
C ASP A 140 -9.62 17.84 2.32
N TYR A 141 -10.80 17.37 2.70
CA TYR A 141 -11.54 16.40 1.88
C TYR A 141 -12.06 17.00 0.58
N ASP A 142 -12.31 18.32 0.52
CA ASP A 142 -12.68 19.00 -0.74
C ASP A 142 -11.53 18.92 -1.76
N PHE A 143 -10.27 18.93 -1.31
CA PHE A 143 -9.12 18.68 -2.18
C PHE A 143 -9.15 17.24 -2.73
N VAL A 144 -9.41 16.24 -1.89
CA VAL A 144 -9.49 14.83 -2.31
C VAL A 144 -10.60 14.66 -3.36
N GLU A 145 -11.76 15.25 -3.12
CA GLU A 145 -12.90 15.22 -4.04
C GLU A 145 -12.53 15.85 -5.40
N ARG A 146 -11.98 17.09 -5.40
CA ARG A 146 -11.51 17.74 -6.63
C ARG A 146 -10.41 16.96 -7.34
N TRP A 147 -9.54 16.31 -6.58
CA TRP A 147 -8.48 15.47 -7.15
C TRP A 147 -9.05 14.29 -7.93
N ILE A 148 -10.00 13.56 -7.33
CA ILE A 148 -10.66 12.41 -7.96
C ILE A 148 -11.51 12.85 -9.16
N LEU A 149 -12.35 13.89 -9.01
CA LEU A 149 -13.19 14.43 -10.08
C LEU A 149 -12.36 14.93 -11.27
N GLY A 150 -11.20 15.50 -11.01
CA GLY A 150 -10.30 16.01 -12.04
C GLY A 150 -9.41 14.97 -12.73
N MET A 151 -9.48 13.69 -12.35
CA MET A 151 -8.59 12.66 -12.92
C MET A 151 -8.81 12.44 -14.42
N ALA A 152 -10.06 12.41 -14.86
CA ALA A 152 -10.40 12.21 -16.26
C ALA A 152 -9.78 13.30 -17.14
N GLU A 153 -9.87 14.56 -16.75
CA GLU A 153 -9.28 15.69 -17.48
C GLU A 153 -7.76 15.70 -17.38
N ARG A 154 -7.21 15.52 -16.17
CA ARG A 154 -5.77 15.63 -15.90
C ARG A 154 -4.94 14.55 -16.56
N PHE A 155 -5.44 13.32 -16.62
CA PHE A 155 -4.72 12.16 -17.15
C PHE A 155 -5.31 11.65 -18.48
N GLY A 156 -6.43 12.22 -18.94
CA GLY A 156 -7.12 11.76 -20.13
C GLY A 156 -7.74 10.36 -19.98
N VAL A 157 -8.04 9.94 -18.77
CA VAL A 157 -8.54 8.58 -18.44
C VAL A 157 -10.06 8.53 -18.35
N GLU A 158 -10.63 7.34 -18.52
CA GLU A 158 -12.00 7.01 -18.16
C GLU A 158 -12.03 6.39 -16.77
N VAL A 159 -12.58 7.09 -15.77
CA VAL A 159 -12.78 6.55 -14.44
C VAL A 159 -14.00 5.64 -14.44
N VAL A 160 -13.79 4.33 -14.30
CA VAL A 160 -14.85 3.31 -14.32
C VAL A 160 -15.63 3.29 -13.01
N GLN A 161 -14.92 3.15 -11.91
CA GLN A 161 -15.48 3.09 -10.56
C GLN A 161 -14.50 3.67 -9.54
N VAL A 162 -15.06 4.12 -8.41
CA VAL A 162 -14.31 4.66 -7.28
C VAL A 162 -14.58 3.82 -6.03
N GLY A 163 -13.58 3.09 -5.56
CA GLY A 163 -13.65 2.26 -4.35
C GLY A 163 -13.24 3.01 -3.09
N TYR A 164 -13.92 2.71 -1.99
CA TYR A 164 -13.65 3.36 -0.71
C TYR A 164 -13.88 2.45 0.48
N ASP A 165 -13.16 2.75 1.58
CA ASP A 165 -13.54 2.26 2.91
C ASP A 165 -14.59 3.21 3.50
N ARG A 166 -15.66 2.64 4.08
CA ARG A 166 -16.78 3.41 4.63
C ARG A 166 -16.38 4.43 5.70
N TYR A 167 -15.30 4.16 6.43
CA TYR A 167 -14.85 5.03 7.50
C TYR A 167 -14.48 6.42 6.97
N ASN A 168 -15.12 7.48 7.49
CA ASN A 168 -14.97 8.89 7.09
C ASN A 168 -15.34 9.25 5.63
N ALA A 169 -15.77 8.31 4.79
CA ALA A 169 -15.93 8.53 3.36
C ALA A 169 -17.33 9.01 2.92
N ILE A 170 -18.36 8.92 3.79
CA ILE A 170 -19.77 9.10 3.40
C ILE A 170 -20.01 10.44 2.70
N SER A 171 -19.55 11.56 3.26
CA SER A 171 -19.74 12.89 2.67
C SER A 171 -19.05 13.03 1.32
N THR A 172 -17.78 12.57 1.22
CA THR A 172 -17.01 12.58 -0.01
C THR A 172 -17.67 11.74 -1.10
N VAL A 173 -18.12 10.54 -0.75
CA VAL A 173 -18.83 9.64 -1.67
C VAL A 173 -20.10 10.29 -2.22
N GLN A 174 -20.93 10.88 -1.37
CA GLN A 174 -22.15 11.59 -1.82
C GLN A 174 -21.86 12.70 -2.83
N LYS A 175 -20.77 13.45 -2.66
CA LYS A 175 -20.34 14.48 -3.61
C LYS A 175 -19.82 13.88 -4.92
N LEU A 176 -19.05 12.78 -4.86
CA LEU A 176 -18.56 12.08 -6.05
C LEU A 176 -19.74 11.51 -6.86
N GLU A 177 -20.71 10.86 -6.21
CA GLU A 177 -21.92 10.32 -6.83
C GLU A 177 -22.80 11.44 -7.43
N ALA A 178 -22.95 12.58 -6.73
CA ALA A 178 -23.65 13.75 -7.26
C ALA A 178 -23.01 14.32 -8.53
N ASN A 179 -21.71 14.06 -8.75
CA ASN A 179 -20.99 14.42 -9.97
C ASN A 179 -20.89 13.26 -10.97
N GLY A 180 -21.69 12.20 -10.82
CA GLY A 180 -21.83 11.12 -11.79
C GLY A 180 -20.80 10.01 -11.68
N MET A 181 -20.00 9.95 -10.60
CA MET A 181 -19.08 8.85 -10.38
C MET A 181 -19.80 7.64 -9.75
N GLU A 182 -19.48 6.46 -10.21
CA GLU A 182 -19.93 5.21 -9.61
C GLU A 182 -19.02 4.85 -8.43
N CYS A 183 -19.56 4.93 -7.19
CA CYS A 183 -18.81 4.67 -5.96
C CYS A 183 -19.18 3.31 -5.36
N VAL A 184 -18.19 2.53 -4.94
CA VAL A 184 -18.37 1.18 -4.40
C VAL A 184 -17.68 1.04 -3.05
N GLU A 185 -18.44 0.65 -2.01
CA GLU A 185 -17.89 0.34 -0.70
C GLU A 185 -17.08 -0.97 -0.74
N VAL A 186 -15.81 -0.91 -0.40
CA VAL A 186 -14.93 -2.07 -0.28
C VAL A 186 -14.74 -2.39 1.20
N LYS A 187 -15.44 -3.41 1.66
CA LYS A 187 -15.39 -3.81 3.08
C LYS A 187 -13.99 -4.25 3.47
N GLN A 188 -13.50 -3.72 4.59
CA GLN A 188 -12.18 -4.07 5.16
C GLN A 188 -12.20 -5.44 5.86
N HIS A 189 -12.70 -6.46 5.17
CA HIS A 189 -12.79 -7.84 5.64
C HIS A 189 -11.80 -8.74 4.91
N SER A 190 -11.25 -9.71 5.61
CA SER A 190 -10.23 -10.63 5.08
C SER A 190 -10.62 -11.30 3.76
N SER A 191 -11.86 -11.80 3.66
CA SER A 191 -12.37 -12.46 2.44
C SER A 191 -12.49 -11.52 1.24
N VAL A 192 -12.71 -10.23 1.47
CA VAL A 192 -12.81 -9.20 0.42
C VAL A 192 -11.43 -8.74 -0.03
N LEU A 193 -10.52 -8.51 0.93
CA LEU A 193 -9.19 -7.97 0.66
C LEU A 193 -8.17 -9.04 0.25
N HIS A 194 -8.43 -10.33 0.52
CA HIS A 194 -7.50 -11.41 0.17
C HIS A 194 -7.21 -11.50 -1.33
N PRO A 195 -8.21 -11.57 -2.23
CA PRO A 195 -7.95 -11.71 -3.67
C PRO A 195 -7.11 -10.57 -4.25
N PRO A 196 -7.45 -9.27 -4.05
CA PRO A 196 -6.64 -8.18 -4.59
C PRO A 196 -5.26 -8.05 -3.90
N THR A 197 -5.14 -8.39 -2.62
CA THR A 197 -3.85 -8.45 -1.93
C THR A 197 -2.95 -9.52 -2.56
N LYS A 198 -3.49 -10.70 -2.84
CA LYS A 198 -2.79 -11.79 -3.50
C LYS A 198 -2.37 -11.40 -4.91
N LEU A 199 -3.31 -10.83 -5.70
CA LEU A 199 -3.04 -10.37 -7.07
C LEU A 199 -1.87 -9.38 -7.11
N LEU A 200 -1.91 -8.33 -6.30
CA LEU A 200 -0.83 -7.34 -6.25
C LEU A 200 0.53 -7.97 -5.91
N ARG A 201 0.54 -8.87 -4.92
CA ARG A 201 1.77 -9.57 -4.54
C ARG A 201 2.33 -10.43 -5.69
N GLU A 202 1.47 -11.20 -6.36
CA GLU A 202 1.87 -12.05 -7.48
C GLU A 202 2.36 -11.22 -8.66
N ALA A 203 1.67 -10.14 -9.00
CA ALA A 203 2.09 -9.21 -10.05
C ALA A 203 3.47 -8.61 -9.78
N ILE A 204 3.75 -8.18 -8.54
CA ILE A 204 5.08 -7.69 -8.15
C ILE A 204 6.14 -8.80 -8.31
N LEU A 205 5.84 -10.02 -7.87
CA LEU A 205 6.79 -11.14 -7.93
C LEU A 205 7.11 -11.56 -9.37
N LYS A 206 6.14 -11.48 -10.27
CA LYS A 206 6.27 -11.80 -11.71
C LYS A 206 6.78 -10.63 -12.54
N ARG A 207 6.86 -9.42 -11.98
CA ARG A 207 7.13 -8.15 -12.68
C ARG A 207 6.01 -7.77 -13.67
N GLU A 208 4.81 -8.11 -13.33
CA GLU A 208 3.55 -7.76 -14.00
C GLU A 208 2.87 -6.58 -13.27
N PHE A 209 3.60 -5.82 -12.49
CA PHE A 209 3.20 -4.58 -11.81
C PHE A 209 4.13 -3.46 -12.22
N ALA A 210 3.59 -2.27 -12.48
CA ALA A 210 4.33 -1.08 -12.88
C ALA A 210 3.83 0.15 -12.11
N TYR A 211 4.73 1.03 -11.72
CA TYR A 211 4.41 2.30 -11.07
C TYR A 211 5.51 3.32 -11.33
N ASP A 212 5.14 4.60 -11.45
CA ASP A 212 6.09 5.71 -11.47
C ASP A 212 6.84 5.80 -10.14
N GLU A 213 8.10 6.19 -10.18
CA GLU A 213 8.91 6.30 -8.98
C GLU A 213 8.20 7.13 -7.90
N ASN A 214 7.79 6.47 -6.84
CA ASN A 214 7.15 7.07 -5.68
C ASN A 214 7.77 6.50 -4.40
N ARG A 215 8.64 7.27 -3.79
CA ARG A 215 9.37 6.84 -2.59
C ARG A 215 8.45 6.64 -1.38
N LEU A 216 7.35 7.40 -1.27
CA LEU A 216 6.38 7.20 -0.19
C LEU A 216 5.65 5.87 -0.34
N LEU A 217 5.28 5.49 -1.57
CA LEU A 217 4.70 4.18 -1.86
C LEU A 217 5.65 3.04 -1.45
N GLU A 218 6.92 3.17 -1.74
CA GLU A 218 7.92 2.16 -1.36
C GLU A 218 8.08 2.01 0.15
N ILE A 219 8.01 3.12 0.89
CA ILE A 219 7.96 3.11 2.37
C ILE A 219 6.69 2.39 2.84
N ASN A 220 5.54 2.63 2.20
CA ASN A 220 4.29 1.95 2.50
C ASN A 220 4.41 0.43 2.26
N PHE A 221 4.99 -0.01 1.15
CA PHE A 221 5.27 -1.43 0.92
C PHE A 221 6.23 -2.02 1.95
N GLN A 222 7.28 -1.29 2.34
CA GLN A 222 8.23 -1.73 3.38
C GLN A 222 7.55 -1.91 4.74
N ASN A 223 6.56 -1.07 5.05
CA ASN A 223 5.81 -1.12 6.29
C ASN A 223 4.76 -2.23 6.28
N ALA A 224 4.23 -2.60 5.11
CA ALA A 224 3.08 -3.48 4.98
C ALA A 224 3.33 -4.86 5.59
N ARG A 225 2.40 -5.28 6.46
CA ARG A 225 2.35 -6.60 7.08
C ARG A 225 1.02 -7.26 6.79
N CYS A 226 1.06 -8.57 6.58
CA CYS A 226 -0.15 -9.35 6.39
C CYS A 226 -0.60 -10.01 7.68
N THR A 227 -1.91 -10.17 7.79
CA THR A 227 -2.57 -11.06 8.73
C THR A 227 -3.27 -12.16 7.93
N GLU A 228 -3.31 -13.35 8.50
CA GLU A 228 -4.05 -14.48 7.98
C GLU A 228 -5.20 -14.82 8.92
N ASP A 229 -6.39 -15.03 8.39
CA ASP A 229 -7.54 -15.48 9.17
C ASP A 229 -7.61 -17.01 9.26
N THR A 230 -8.61 -17.54 9.97
CA THR A 230 -8.82 -18.98 10.13
C THR A 230 -9.12 -19.72 8.83
N ASN A 231 -9.53 -19.01 7.79
CA ASN A 231 -9.81 -19.54 6.45
C ASN A 231 -8.61 -19.36 5.50
N LEU A 232 -7.43 -19.03 6.05
CA LEU A 232 -6.19 -18.78 5.32
C LEU A 232 -6.25 -17.56 4.38
N ASN A 233 -7.22 -16.66 4.56
CA ASN A 233 -7.27 -15.40 3.83
C ASN A 233 -6.19 -14.46 4.35
N LYS A 234 -5.23 -14.17 3.51
CA LYS A 234 -4.09 -13.31 3.85
C LYS A 234 -4.29 -11.93 3.22
N TYR A 235 -4.24 -10.88 4.04
CA TYR A 235 -4.45 -9.51 3.60
C TYR A 235 -3.55 -8.52 4.34
N VAL A 236 -3.27 -7.36 3.72
CA VAL A 236 -2.51 -6.29 4.37
C VAL A 236 -3.34 -5.69 5.52
N ASN A 237 -2.77 -5.67 6.71
CA ASN A 237 -3.44 -5.21 7.92
C ASN A 237 -2.77 -3.94 8.46
N LYS A 238 -3.50 -2.80 8.45
CA LYS A 238 -3.01 -1.52 8.94
C LYS A 238 -2.49 -1.59 10.39
N LYS A 239 -3.24 -2.25 11.28
CA LYS A 239 -2.88 -2.34 12.71
C LYS A 239 -1.64 -3.18 12.99
N ARG A 240 -1.32 -4.13 12.12
CA ARG A 240 -0.15 -5.00 12.24
C ARG A 240 1.07 -4.49 11.47
N SER A 241 0.86 -3.52 10.60
CA SER A 241 1.93 -2.93 9.79
C SER A 241 2.90 -2.10 10.63
N ALA A 242 4.14 -2.03 10.18
CA ALA A 242 5.24 -1.36 10.91
C ALA A 242 5.18 0.17 10.85
N GLY A 243 4.26 0.71 10.06
CA GLY A 243 4.03 2.13 9.84
C GLY A 243 2.89 2.33 8.85
N LYS A 244 2.85 3.49 8.19
CA LYS A 244 1.77 3.84 7.25
C LYS A 244 1.78 2.94 6.02
N VAL A 245 0.59 2.51 5.61
CA VAL A 245 0.35 1.60 4.46
C VAL A 245 -0.81 2.04 3.59
N ASP A 246 -1.30 3.24 3.81
CA ASP A 246 -2.54 3.77 3.22
C ASP A 246 -2.50 3.73 1.68
N MET A 247 -1.33 4.05 1.07
CA MET A 247 -1.14 3.98 -0.37
C MET A 247 -1.25 2.55 -0.92
N VAL A 248 -0.77 1.55 -0.18
CA VAL A 248 -0.92 0.13 -0.56
C VAL A 248 -2.38 -0.29 -0.45
N ILE A 249 -3.09 0.17 0.58
CA ILE A 249 -4.52 -0.11 0.76
C ILE A 249 -5.34 0.49 -0.38
N SER A 250 -5.07 1.74 -0.78
CA SER A 250 -5.77 2.37 -1.91
C SER A 250 -5.55 1.62 -3.22
N ILE A 251 -4.34 1.10 -3.48
CA ILE A 251 -4.09 0.23 -4.64
C ILE A 251 -4.91 -1.07 -4.53
N ILE A 252 -4.95 -1.71 -3.35
CA ILE A 252 -5.72 -2.94 -3.13
C ILE A 252 -7.22 -2.71 -3.34
N ILE A 253 -7.76 -1.57 -2.89
CA ILE A 253 -9.15 -1.18 -3.12
C ILE A 253 -9.43 -1.02 -4.63
N ALA A 254 -8.57 -0.32 -5.37
CA ALA A 254 -8.71 -0.14 -6.81
C ALA A 254 -8.62 -1.48 -7.57
N LEU A 255 -7.72 -2.36 -7.17
CA LEU A 255 -7.58 -3.71 -7.73
C LEU A 255 -8.79 -4.61 -7.46
N TYR A 256 -9.44 -4.46 -6.31
CA TYR A 256 -10.69 -5.16 -6.02
C TYR A 256 -11.76 -4.82 -7.07
N LEU A 257 -11.93 -3.54 -7.39
CA LEU A 257 -12.89 -3.08 -8.42
C LEU A 257 -12.51 -3.61 -9.80
N MET A 258 -11.24 -3.48 -10.17
CA MET A 258 -10.74 -3.96 -11.46
C MET A 258 -10.99 -5.46 -11.64
N GLN A 259 -10.71 -6.29 -10.62
CA GLN A 259 -10.99 -7.72 -10.67
C GLN A 259 -12.50 -8.03 -10.81
N ALA A 260 -13.34 -7.31 -10.06
CA ALA A 260 -14.80 -7.49 -10.10
C ALA A 260 -15.36 -7.15 -11.48
N ASP A 261 -14.92 -6.05 -12.10
CA ASP A 261 -15.33 -5.65 -13.45
C ASP A 261 -14.87 -6.64 -14.52
N MET A 262 -13.63 -7.12 -14.44
CA MET A 262 -13.12 -8.13 -15.37
C MET A 262 -13.90 -9.45 -15.31
N LEU A 263 -14.28 -9.89 -14.11
CA LEU A 263 -15.06 -11.12 -13.93
C LEU A 263 -16.46 -10.95 -14.50
N SER A 264 -17.15 -9.84 -14.25
CA SER A 264 -18.50 -9.57 -14.79
C SER A 264 -18.50 -9.50 -16.32
N ASN A 265 -17.48 -8.91 -16.93
CA ASN A 265 -17.37 -8.85 -18.39
C ASN A 265 -17.05 -10.20 -19.04
N THR A 266 -16.41 -11.11 -18.31
CA THR A 266 -16.11 -12.46 -18.79
C THR A 266 -17.36 -13.37 -18.78
N GLU A 267 -18.26 -13.21 -17.81
CA GLU A 267 -19.52 -13.96 -17.72
C GLU A 267 -20.55 -13.55 -18.81
N LEU A 268 -20.45 -12.34 -19.35
CA LEU A 268 -21.31 -11.85 -20.43
C LEU A 268 -20.87 -12.28 -21.84
N SER A 269 -19.75 -12.97 -21.96
CA SER A 269 -19.17 -13.42 -23.25
C SER A 269 -19.49 -14.86 -23.63
N TRP A 270 -20.47 -15.53 -22.97
CA TRP A 270 -20.94 -16.89 -23.24
C TRP A 270 -22.37 -16.93 -23.77
#